data_2bffa54efdd7b3e09acc964367dc7d59
#
_entry.id   2bffa54efdd7b3e09acc964367dc7d59
#
_cell.length_a   1.000
_cell.length_b   1.000
_cell.length_c   1.000
_cell.angle_alpha   90.00
_cell.angle_beta   90.00
_cell.angle_gamma   90.00
#
_symmetry.space_group_name_H-M   'P 1'
#
loop_
_entity.id
_entity.type
_entity.pdbx_description
1 polymer ?
#
loop_
_entity_poly.entity_id
_entity_poly.type
_entity_poly.pdbx_seq_one_letter_code
_entity_poly.pdbx_strand_id
1 'polypeptide(L)'
;MATGTREEIRIGQLAIRFLVEGKDSGGSVAIFEFDVPAGAKVPIAHSHDAYEETIYGIDGVLTFTLEGRTIEVGPGDALCIPRGAVHRFDNLHSATSRTLAIVSPGILGPDYFREIAAVAKAAAGGPPDPVAIGEVMRRHGLTPAP
;
A
#
# COMPACT_ATOMS: atom_id res chain seq x y z
N MET A 1 8.84 -24.19 2.93
CA MET A 1 7.37 -24.09 2.94
C MET A 1 6.96 -22.95 3.82
N ALA A 2 6.32 -21.98 3.24
CA ALA A 2 5.79 -20.89 4.04
C ALA A 2 4.41 -21.30 4.53
N THR A 3 4.32 -21.61 5.80
CA THR A 3 3.07 -21.95 6.45
C THR A 3 2.94 -21.14 7.73
N GLY A 4 1.79 -21.12 8.29
CA GLY A 4 1.52 -20.44 9.54
C GLY A 4 0.76 -19.13 9.35
N THR A 5 0.42 -18.52 10.47
CA THR A 5 -0.36 -17.30 10.52
C THR A 5 0.52 -16.10 10.21
N ARG A 6 0.15 -15.34 9.19
CA ARG A 6 0.82 -14.08 8.88
C ARG A 6 0.27 -12.96 9.76
N GLU A 7 1.14 -12.05 10.13
CA GLU A 7 0.71 -10.84 10.80
C GLU A 7 -0.21 -10.04 9.87
N GLU A 8 -1.32 -9.55 10.41
CA GLU A 8 -2.20 -8.63 9.71
C GLU A 8 -2.04 -7.25 10.33
N ILE A 9 -1.55 -6.32 9.53
CA ILE A 9 -1.39 -4.93 9.95
C ILE A 9 -2.64 -4.17 9.54
N ARG A 10 -3.33 -3.58 10.49
CA ARG A 10 -4.53 -2.81 10.27
C ARG A 10 -4.25 -1.32 10.29
N ILE A 11 -4.68 -0.62 9.24
CA ILE A 11 -4.65 0.84 9.15
C ILE A 11 -6.09 1.28 8.92
N GLY A 12 -6.80 1.60 10.00
CA GLY A 12 -8.24 1.81 9.94
C GLY A 12 -8.93 0.55 9.44
N GLN A 13 -9.58 0.64 8.28
CA GLN A 13 -10.26 -0.50 7.65
C GLN A 13 -9.36 -1.30 6.70
N LEU A 14 -8.19 -0.77 6.36
CA LEU A 14 -7.24 -1.44 5.47
C LEU A 14 -6.55 -2.59 6.20
N ALA A 15 -6.27 -3.67 5.50
CA ALA A 15 -5.49 -4.79 6.03
C ALA A 15 -4.33 -5.10 5.11
N ILE A 16 -3.13 -5.21 5.67
CA ILE A 16 -1.90 -5.50 4.95
C ILE A 16 -1.29 -6.79 5.52
N ARG A 17 -0.88 -7.71 4.65
CA ARG A 17 -0.22 -8.96 5.01
C ARG A 17 1.00 -9.17 4.13
N PHE A 18 2.20 -9.19 4.73
CA PHE A 18 3.43 -9.47 3.98
C PHE A 18 3.57 -10.96 3.71
N LEU A 19 3.86 -11.30 2.46
CA LEU A 19 4.12 -12.66 1.99
C LEU A 19 5.62 -12.91 1.85
N VAL A 20 6.35 -11.92 1.35
CA VAL A 20 7.80 -11.95 1.18
C VAL A 20 8.34 -10.60 1.61
N GLU A 21 9.29 -10.59 2.54
CA GLU A 21 10.03 -9.38 2.90
C GLU A 21 11.34 -9.31 2.14
N GLY A 22 11.92 -8.14 2.05
CA GLY A 22 13.21 -7.96 1.36
C GLY A 22 14.30 -8.91 1.90
N LYS A 23 14.33 -9.16 3.21
CA LYS A 23 15.28 -10.08 3.83
C LYS A 23 15.14 -11.52 3.32
N ASP A 24 13.96 -11.93 2.86
CA ASP A 24 13.71 -13.28 2.36
C ASP A 24 14.22 -13.50 0.94
N SER A 25 14.42 -12.41 0.20
CA SER A 25 14.80 -12.44 -1.21
C SER A 25 16.19 -11.84 -1.48
N GLY A 26 16.98 -11.62 -0.44
CA GLY A 26 18.26 -10.93 -0.60
C GLY A 26 18.11 -9.46 -1.04
N GLY A 27 16.98 -8.84 -0.74
CA GLY A 27 16.70 -7.44 -1.06
C GLY A 27 16.10 -7.22 -2.45
N SER A 28 15.83 -8.27 -3.22
CA SER A 28 15.37 -8.10 -4.59
C SER A 28 13.88 -7.79 -4.71
N VAL A 29 13.06 -8.30 -3.79
CA VAL A 29 11.61 -8.11 -3.86
C VAL A 29 10.98 -8.16 -2.47
N ALA A 30 9.92 -7.39 -2.29
CA ALA A 30 8.97 -7.57 -1.19
C ALA A 30 7.57 -7.72 -1.79
N ILE A 31 6.75 -8.58 -1.22
CA ILE A 31 5.41 -8.89 -1.74
C ILE A 31 4.44 -8.88 -0.57
N PHE A 32 3.35 -8.15 -0.72
CA PHE A 32 2.31 -8.12 0.29
C PHE A 32 0.92 -8.04 -0.34
N GLU A 33 -0.07 -8.58 0.37
CA GLU A 33 -1.48 -8.39 0.04
C GLU A 33 -2.01 -7.18 0.78
N PHE A 34 -2.95 -6.48 0.16
CA PHE A 34 -3.73 -5.49 0.90
C PHE A 34 -5.20 -5.54 0.50
N ASP A 35 -6.04 -5.42 1.53
CA ASP A 35 -7.49 -5.43 1.40
C ASP A 35 -8.01 -4.02 1.64
N VAL A 36 -8.85 -3.55 0.74
CA VAL A 36 -9.47 -2.22 0.82
C VAL A 36 -10.99 -2.40 0.75
N PRO A 37 -11.69 -2.26 1.87
CA PRO A 37 -13.15 -2.30 1.85
C PRO A 37 -13.76 -1.16 1.04
N ALA A 38 -14.99 -1.33 0.60
CA ALA A 38 -15.74 -0.31 -0.13
C ALA A 38 -15.80 0.99 0.69
N GLY A 39 -15.45 2.11 0.07
CA GLY A 39 -15.50 3.42 0.71
C GLY A 39 -14.49 3.65 1.84
N ALA A 40 -13.52 2.75 2.01
CA ALA A 40 -12.52 2.90 3.06
C ALA A 40 -11.70 4.17 2.88
N LYS A 41 -11.30 4.77 4.00
CA LYS A 41 -10.33 5.87 3.99
C LYS A 41 -8.97 5.31 3.61
N VAL A 42 -8.28 6.02 2.73
CA VAL A 42 -7.04 5.56 2.10
C VAL A 42 -5.90 6.55 2.40
N PRO A 43 -4.64 6.12 2.23
CA PRO A 43 -3.49 7.00 2.38
C PRO A 43 -3.51 8.15 1.39
N ILE A 44 -2.81 9.23 1.72
CA ILE A 44 -2.65 10.36 0.82
C ILE A 44 -1.84 9.95 -0.41
N ALA A 45 -2.01 10.70 -1.49
CA ALA A 45 -1.22 10.51 -2.70
C ALA A 45 0.27 10.71 -2.41
N HIS A 46 1.09 9.88 -3.03
CA HIS A 46 2.55 9.88 -2.82
C HIS A 46 3.27 9.27 -4.01
N SER A 47 4.58 9.35 -3.99
CA SER A 47 5.46 8.66 -4.93
C SER A 47 6.48 7.83 -4.16
N HIS A 48 7.07 6.84 -4.84
CA HIS A 48 8.13 6.00 -4.30
C HIS A 48 9.47 6.45 -4.87
N ASP A 49 10.45 6.71 -4.01
CA ASP A 49 11.69 7.35 -4.43
C ASP A 49 12.64 6.38 -5.14
N ALA A 50 12.69 5.13 -4.72
CA ALA A 50 13.75 4.21 -5.15
C ALA A 50 13.29 2.79 -5.50
N TYR A 51 12.00 2.59 -5.74
CA TYR A 51 11.47 1.29 -6.14
C TYR A 51 10.23 1.43 -7.03
N GLU A 52 9.97 0.41 -7.82
CA GLU A 52 8.71 0.24 -8.55
C GLU A 52 7.76 -0.61 -7.71
N GLU A 53 6.47 -0.34 -7.85
CA GLU A 53 5.43 -1.17 -7.25
C GLU A 53 4.51 -1.69 -8.35
N THR A 54 4.40 -3.01 -8.47
CA THR A 54 3.45 -3.63 -9.38
C THR A 54 2.27 -4.15 -8.59
N ILE A 55 1.07 -3.78 -9.01
CA ILE A 55 -0.18 -4.19 -8.39
C ILE A 55 -0.82 -5.26 -9.25
N TYR A 56 -1.21 -6.36 -8.64
CA TYR A 56 -1.96 -7.42 -9.32
C TYR A 56 -3.30 -7.63 -8.62
N GLY A 57 -4.40 -7.55 -9.37
CA GLY A 57 -5.75 -7.72 -8.83
C GLY A 57 -6.06 -9.18 -8.54
N ILE A 58 -6.58 -9.45 -7.33
CA ILE A 58 -7.00 -10.79 -6.90
C ILE A 58 -8.51 -10.85 -6.82
N ASP A 59 -9.14 -9.89 -6.16
CA ASP A 59 -10.59 -9.89 -5.91
C ASP A 59 -11.10 -8.45 -5.82
N GLY A 60 -12.33 -8.21 -6.27
CA GLY A 60 -12.90 -6.87 -6.32
C GLY A 60 -12.19 -5.97 -7.32
N VAL A 61 -12.47 -4.67 -7.25
CA VAL A 61 -11.87 -3.67 -8.14
C VAL A 61 -11.32 -2.52 -7.31
N LEU A 62 -10.08 -2.15 -7.54
CA LEU A 62 -9.45 -1.00 -6.90
C LEU A 62 -9.15 0.05 -7.98
N THR A 63 -9.51 1.30 -7.69
CA THR A 63 -9.32 2.41 -8.61
C THR A 63 -8.05 3.16 -8.25
N PHE A 64 -7.08 3.19 -9.15
CA PHE A 64 -5.84 3.95 -8.97
C PHE A 64 -5.92 5.25 -9.74
N THR A 65 -5.38 6.31 -9.16
CA THR A 65 -5.06 7.53 -9.87
C THR A 65 -3.53 7.57 -9.99
N LEU A 66 -3.03 7.50 -11.21
CA LEU A 66 -1.60 7.47 -11.51
C LEU A 66 -1.29 8.63 -12.46
N GLU A 67 -0.48 9.58 -11.98
CA GLU A 67 -0.14 10.79 -12.74
C GLU A 67 -1.38 11.45 -13.35
N GLY A 68 -2.43 11.60 -12.54
CA GLY A 68 -3.69 12.22 -12.93
C GLY A 68 -4.63 11.34 -13.77
N ARG A 69 -4.22 10.11 -14.12
CA ARG A 69 -5.06 9.19 -14.89
C ARG A 69 -5.72 8.17 -13.97
N THR A 70 -6.98 7.88 -14.23
CA THR A 70 -7.74 6.88 -13.49
C THR A 70 -7.60 5.51 -14.15
N ILE A 71 -7.20 4.50 -13.39
CA ILE A 71 -6.99 3.13 -13.86
C ILE A 71 -7.67 2.18 -12.88
N GLU A 72 -8.57 1.33 -13.37
CA GLU A 72 -9.18 0.30 -12.55
C GLU A 72 -8.40 -1.00 -12.64
N VAL A 73 -8.15 -1.62 -11.48
CA VAL A 73 -7.47 -2.91 -11.38
C VAL A 73 -8.44 -3.90 -10.79
N GLY A 74 -8.96 -4.79 -11.64
CA GLY A 74 -9.82 -5.90 -11.27
C GLY A 74 -9.04 -7.22 -11.23
N PRO A 75 -9.73 -8.34 -10.97
CA PRO A 75 -9.08 -9.65 -10.92
C PRO A 75 -8.33 -9.98 -12.21
N GLY A 76 -7.04 -10.31 -12.09
CA GLY A 76 -6.19 -10.64 -13.23
C GLY A 76 -5.55 -9.44 -13.91
N ASP A 77 -5.93 -8.21 -13.56
CA ASP A 77 -5.29 -7.01 -14.09
C ASP A 77 -3.98 -6.71 -13.35
N ALA A 78 -3.04 -6.08 -14.05
CA ALA A 78 -1.78 -5.65 -13.45
C ALA A 78 -1.49 -4.19 -13.79
N LEU A 79 -0.91 -3.47 -12.84
CA LEU A 79 -0.50 -2.09 -12.99
C LEU A 79 0.91 -1.92 -12.44
N CYS A 80 1.84 -1.46 -13.26
CA CYS A 80 3.17 -1.07 -12.75
C CYS A 80 3.18 0.42 -12.44
N ILE A 81 3.56 0.75 -11.21
CA ILE A 81 3.73 2.12 -10.75
C ILE A 81 5.23 2.40 -10.72
N PRO A 82 5.76 3.18 -11.68
CA PRO A 82 7.19 3.49 -11.72
C PRO A 82 7.62 4.34 -10.51
N ARG A 83 8.88 4.22 -10.13
CA ARG A 83 9.42 5.14 -9.12
C ARG A 83 9.25 6.58 -9.56
N GLY A 84 8.94 7.45 -8.62
CA GLY A 84 8.70 8.87 -8.88
C GLY A 84 7.30 9.22 -9.37
N ALA A 85 6.49 8.25 -9.78
CA ALA A 85 5.13 8.53 -10.25
C ALA A 85 4.17 8.75 -9.08
N VAL A 86 3.48 9.88 -9.09
CA VAL A 86 2.49 10.22 -8.05
C VAL A 86 1.23 9.38 -8.24
N HIS A 87 0.80 8.71 -7.19
CA HIS A 87 -0.35 7.83 -7.25
C HIS A 87 -1.11 7.76 -5.92
N ARG A 88 -2.35 7.33 -6.02
CA ARG A 88 -3.21 6.96 -4.89
C ARG A 88 -4.20 5.90 -5.35
N PHE A 89 -4.87 5.26 -4.40
CA PHE A 89 -5.96 4.35 -4.72
C PHE A 89 -7.20 4.67 -3.91
N ASP A 90 -8.36 4.27 -4.43
CA ASP A 90 -9.66 4.36 -3.76
C ASP A 90 -10.48 3.13 -4.11
N ASN A 91 -11.31 2.66 -3.20
CA ASN A 91 -12.31 1.66 -3.54
C ASN A 91 -13.67 2.35 -3.74
N LEU A 92 -14.00 2.62 -4.99
CA LEU A 92 -15.22 3.28 -5.42
C LEU A 92 -16.34 2.27 -5.73
N HIS A 93 -16.10 1.00 -5.52
CA HIS A 93 -17.02 -0.09 -5.80
C HIS A 93 -17.69 -0.60 -4.53
N SER A 94 -18.53 -1.63 -4.65
CA SER A 94 -19.35 -2.11 -3.52
C SER A 94 -18.75 -3.29 -2.77
N ALA A 95 -17.74 -3.95 -3.33
CA ALA A 95 -17.09 -5.11 -2.71
C ALA A 95 -15.67 -4.76 -2.25
N THR A 96 -15.18 -5.47 -1.24
CA THR A 96 -13.79 -5.35 -0.80
C THR A 96 -12.85 -5.75 -1.93
N SER A 97 -11.83 -4.92 -2.18
CA SER A 97 -10.76 -5.21 -3.11
C SER A 97 -9.62 -5.93 -2.39
N ARG A 98 -9.10 -6.97 -3.01
CA ARG A 98 -7.83 -7.59 -2.60
C ARG A 98 -6.85 -7.50 -3.75
N THR A 99 -5.68 -6.97 -3.47
CA THR A 99 -4.60 -6.87 -4.45
C THR A 99 -3.30 -7.38 -3.85
N LEU A 100 -2.39 -7.75 -4.74
CA LEU A 100 -1.02 -8.11 -4.41
C LEU A 100 -0.13 -6.96 -4.85
N ALA A 101 0.75 -6.49 -3.98
CA ALA A 101 1.76 -5.50 -4.30
C ALA A 101 3.13 -6.16 -4.35
N ILE A 102 3.88 -5.89 -5.40
CA ILE A 102 5.22 -6.41 -5.63
C ILE A 102 6.16 -5.20 -5.71
N VAL A 103 7.05 -5.07 -4.75
CA VAL A 103 7.99 -3.95 -4.61
C VAL A 103 9.38 -4.40 -4.99
N SER A 104 10.02 -3.72 -5.95
CA SER A 104 11.36 -4.07 -6.44
C SER A 104 12.22 -2.81 -6.60
N PRO A 105 13.40 -2.74 -5.95
CA PRO A 105 13.92 -3.65 -4.93
C PRO A 105 13.06 -3.70 -3.67
N GLY A 106 13.23 -4.76 -2.88
CA GLY A 106 12.39 -5.06 -1.71
C GLY A 106 12.74 -4.23 -0.47
N ILE A 107 12.77 -2.93 -0.60
CA ILE A 107 13.17 -2.02 0.47
C ILE A 107 12.01 -1.50 1.32
N LEU A 108 10.78 -1.75 0.93
CA LEU A 108 9.61 -1.41 1.74
C LEU A 108 9.20 -2.65 2.55
N GLY A 109 9.14 -2.49 3.86
CA GLY A 109 8.80 -3.59 4.76
C GLY A 109 7.62 -3.31 5.66
N PRO A 110 7.24 -4.28 6.51
CA PRO A 110 6.09 -4.14 7.40
C PRO A 110 6.22 -2.99 8.40
N ASP A 111 7.43 -2.57 8.76
CA ASP A 111 7.63 -1.47 9.70
C ASP A 111 7.00 -0.17 9.23
N TYR A 112 7.05 0.12 7.92
CA TYR A 112 6.38 1.28 7.37
C TYR A 112 4.89 1.27 7.73
N PHE A 113 4.23 0.15 7.47
CA PHE A 113 2.79 0.03 7.70
C PHE A 113 2.45 0.03 9.19
N ARG A 114 3.31 -0.57 10.03
CA ARG A 114 3.12 -0.50 11.49
C ARG A 114 3.21 0.92 12.02
N GLU A 115 4.14 1.72 11.50
CA GLU A 115 4.29 3.13 11.89
C GLU A 115 3.11 3.97 11.42
N ILE A 116 2.64 3.76 10.19
CA ILE A 116 1.42 4.42 9.69
C ILE A 116 0.20 4.01 10.53
N ALA A 117 0.08 2.73 10.88
CA ALA A 117 -1.00 2.24 11.72
C ALA A 117 -1.01 2.92 13.10
N ALA A 118 0.17 3.15 13.68
CA ALA A 118 0.30 3.84 14.96
C ALA A 118 -0.17 5.29 14.87
N VAL A 119 0.16 5.99 13.79
CA VAL A 119 -0.30 7.37 13.57
C VAL A 119 -1.82 7.39 13.40
N ALA A 120 -2.38 6.47 12.63
CA ALA A 120 -3.83 6.37 12.45
C ALA A 120 -4.57 6.08 13.76
N LYS A 121 -4.02 5.17 14.57
CA LYS A 121 -4.60 4.80 15.86
C LYS A 121 -4.56 5.99 16.85
N ALA A 122 -3.50 6.77 16.85
CA ALA A 122 -3.36 7.95 17.71
C ALA A 122 -4.40 9.02 17.39
N ALA A 123 -4.96 9.03 16.20
CA ALA A 123 -6.01 9.96 15.79
C ALA A 123 -7.41 9.61 16.35
N ALA A 124 -7.55 8.46 17.01
CA ALA A 124 -8.76 8.03 17.70
C ALA A 124 -10.03 8.11 16.84
N GLY A 125 -9.95 7.66 15.58
CA GLY A 125 -11.07 7.66 14.63
C GLY A 125 -11.23 8.95 13.82
N GLY A 126 -10.48 10.00 14.15
CA GLY A 126 -10.40 11.20 13.33
C GLY A 126 -9.38 11.07 12.19
N PRO A 127 -9.17 12.14 11.40
CA PRO A 127 -8.14 12.12 10.37
C PRO A 127 -6.74 12.06 11.01
N PRO A 128 -5.83 11.23 10.47
CA PRO A 128 -4.45 11.15 10.96
C PRO A 128 -3.74 12.50 10.79
N ASP A 129 -2.77 12.75 11.68
CA ASP A 129 -1.92 13.94 11.58
C ASP A 129 -1.12 13.90 10.28
N PRO A 130 -1.33 14.85 9.34
CA PRO A 130 -0.65 14.82 8.06
C PRO A 130 0.86 15.04 8.17
N VAL A 131 1.33 15.76 9.17
CA VAL A 131 2.76 15.95 9.41
C VAL A 131 3.40 14.64 9.83
N ALA A 132 2.79 13.92 10.77
CA ALA A 132 3.28 12.62 11.23
C ALA A 132 3.27 11.59 10.09
N ILE A 133 2.22 11.54 9.28
CA ILE A 133 2.16 10.66 8.10
C ILE A 133 3.31 10.97 7.14
N GLY A 134 3.51 12.24 6.82
CA GLY A 134 4.59 12.66 5.91
C GLY A 134 5.98 12.29 6.43
N GLU A 135 6.22 12.41 7.72
CA GLU A 135 7.49 12.01 8.33
C GLU A 135 7.75 10.51 8.20
N VAL A 136 6.73 9.69 8.47
CA VAL A 136 6.83 8.24 8.32
C VAL A 136 7.13 7.90 6.85
N MET A 137 6.38 8.48 5.92
CA MET A 137 6.61 8.26 4.49
C MET A 137 8.05 8.55 4.10
N ARG A 138 8.57 9.70 4.46
CA ARG A 138 9.94 10.11 4.08
C ARG A 138 11.00 9.19 4.66
N ARG A 139 10.82 8.71 5.88
CA ARG A 139 11.77 7.75 6.48
C ARG A 139 11.84 6.44 5.72
N HIS A 140 10.79 6.08 5.00
CA HIS A 140 10.70 4.81 4.28
C HIS A 140 10.77 4.97 2.76
N GLY A 141 11.20 6.12 2.27
CA GLY A 141 11.42 6.34 0.84
C GLY A 141 10.16 6.66 0.04
N LEU A 142 9.12 7.17 0.70
CA LEU A 142 7.94 7.69 0.04
C LEU A 142 7.93 9.22 0.16
N THR A 143 7.49 9.89 -0.90
CA THR A 143 7.34 11.35 -0.92
C THR A 143 5.86 11.70 -1.00
N PRO A 144 5.30 12.34 0.06
CA PRO A 144 3.90 12.79 0.00
C PRO A 144 3.71 13.79 -1.15
N ALA A 145 2.60 13.67 -1.85
CA ALA A 145 2.23 14.65 -2.86
C ALA A 145 1.72 15.93 -2.19
N PRO A 146 1.91 17.11 -2.83
CA PRO A 146 1.43 18.37 -2.30
C PRO A 146 -0.10 18.42 -2.21
#